data_c894add02fee6749b0086f29fc513b7e
#
_entry.id   c894add02fee6749b0086f29fc513b7e
#
_cell.length_a   1.000
_cell.length_b   1.000
_cell.length_c   1.000
_cell.angle_alpha   90.00
_cell.angle_beta   90.00
_cell.angle_gamma   90.00
#
_symmetry.space_group_name_H-M   'P 1'
#
loop_
_entity.id
_entity.type
_entity.pdbx_description
1 polymer ?
#
loop_
_entity_poly.entity_id
_entity_poly.type
_entity_poly.pdbx_seq_one_letter_code
_entity_poly.pdbx_strand_id
1 'polypeptide(L)'
;MKLLIPSAKELNEQARIVEPQPLSEKTKTILQAMNQFSLTELATFYGISEERALVEKERIEALLAGSAKTYPALELFDGLMYRSIERQDLSEKEQTYLQEHLLITTALYGVLPAYEGIAPHRLDFMMKLKPAGKSLKVLWKEDYDQAVENEEQILSLLSSEFEQVFSKAIRERMIRIKFMENRGGTLKVHSTISKKARGAMVTAMMKEEITHLEDLKSLDVAGFSYREDLSQEKEWVFVKE
;
A
#
# COMPACT_ATOMS: atom_id res chain seq x y z
N MET A 1 10.45 -4.11 -13.45
CA MET A 1 10.52 -3.31 -12.20
C MET A 1 9.15 -3.28 -11.52
N LYS A 2 9.09 -3.43 -10.21
CA LYS A 2 7.84 -3.24 -9.44
C LYS A 2 7.98 -2.13 -8.40
N LEU A 3 6.91 -1.39 -8.24
CA LEU A 3 6.74 -0.30 -7.30
C LEU A 3 5.75 -0.74 -6.21
N LEU A 4 6.18 -0.74 -4.95
CA LEU A 4 5.38 -1.20 -3.82
C LEU A 4 4.85 -0.03 -3.00
N ILE A 5 3.54 0.03 -2.79
CA ILE A 5 2.88 1.00 -1.90
C ILE A 5 2.00 0.29 -0.86
N PRO A 6 1.82 0.86 0.34
CA PRO A 6 0.96 0.29 1.37
C PRO A 6 -0.49 0.67 1.14
N SER A 7 -1.43 -0.15 1.60
CA SER A 7 -2.84 0.21 1.74
C SER A 7 -3.05 1.41 2.66
N ALA A 8 -4.24 1.99 2.64
CA ALA A 8 -4.63 3.11 3.51
C ALA A 8 -5.82 2.73 4.41
N LYS A 9 -5.97 3.46 5.53
CA LYS A 9 -7.13 3.32 6.44
C LYS A 9 -8.35 4.09 5.97
N GLU A 10 -8.14 5.17 5.20
CA GLU A 10 -9.21 5.98 4.62
C GLU A 10 -9.59 5.40 3.27
N LEU A 11 -10.90 5.35 2.99
CA LEU A 11 -11.48 4.69 1.82
C LEU A 11 -12.41 5.63 1.07
N ASN A 12 -12.40 5.55 -0.26
CA ASN A 12 -13.31 6.24 -1.17
C ASN A 12 -14.32 5.25 -1.75
N GLU A 13 -15.47 5.13 -1.11
CA GLU A 13 -16.58 4.26 -1.58
C GLU A 13 -17.44 4.92 -2.68
N GLN A 14 -17.03 6.08 -3.21
CA GLN A 14 -17.62 6.73 -4.39
C GLN A 14 -16.87 6.35 -5.68
N ALA A 15 -15.79 5.55 -5.60
CA ALA A 15 -15.09 5.03 -6.75
C ALA A 15 -15.99 4.13 -7.61
N ARG A 16 -15.57 3.82 -8.84
CA ARG A 16 -16.33 2.93 -9.73
C ARG A 16 -16.42 1.52 -9.14
N ILE A 17 -17.59 0.91 -9.26
CA ILE A 17 -17.81 -0.48 -8.86
C ILE A 17 -17.27 -1.38 -9.97
N VAL A 18 -16.58 -2.46 -9.57
CA VAL A 18 -16.07 -3.51 -10.46
C VAL A 18 -16.54 -4.88 -10.01
N GLU A 19 -16.45 -5.87 -10.88
CA GLU A 19 -16.82 -7.24 -10.56
C GLU A 19 -15.93 -7.82 -9.45
N PRO A 20 -16.52 -8.49 -8.46
CA PRO A 20 -15.77 -9.09 -7.37
C PRO A 20 -14.90 -10.25 -7.85
N GLN A 21 -13.68 -10.34 -7.35
CA GLN A 21 -12.82 -11.49 -7.53
C GLN A 21 -13.02 -12.51 -6.40
N PRO A 22 -12.83 -13.81 -6.66
CA PRO A 22 -12.90 -14.83 -5.62
C PRO A 22 -11.88 -14.56 -4.50
N LEU A 23 -12.35 -14.60 -3.26
CA LEU A 23 -11.46 -14.43 -2.10
C LEU A 23 -10.48 -15.61 -1.98
N SER A 24 -9.22 -15.33 -1.72
CA SER A 24 -8.22 -16.34 -1.39
C SER A 24 -8.56 -17.08 -0.09
N GLU A 25 -8.08 -18.28 0.09
CA GLU A 25 -8.28 -19.04 1.33
C GLU A 25 -7.67 -18.32 2.56
N LYS A 26 -6.56 -17.60 2.36
CA LYS A 26 -5.95 -16.78 3.42
C LYS A 26 -6.87 -15.61 3.80
N THR A 27 -7.44 -14.90 2.83
CA THR A 27 -8.41 -13.83 3.06
C THR A 27 -9.65 -14.34 3.79
N LYS A 28 -10.21 -15.47 3.37
CA LYS A 28 -11.35 -16.13 4.05
C LYS A 28 -11.01 -16.47 5.51
N THR A 29 -9.84 -17.06 5.74
CA THR A 29 -9.37 -17.42 7.10
C THR A 29 -9.25 -16.19 8.00
N ILE A 30 -8.75 -15.07 7.46
CA ILE A 30 -8.66 -13.79 8.17
C ILE A 30 -10.06 -13.27 8.50
N LEU A 31 -10.96 -13.21 7.53
CA LEU A 31 -12.34 -12.74 7.71
C LEU A 31 -13.11 -13.59 8.72
N GLN A 32 -12.96 -14.92 8.67
CA GLN A 32 -13.56 -15.83 9.64
C GLN A 32 -13.06 -15.56 11.06
N ALA A 33 -11.75 -15.33 11.24
CA ALA A 33 -11.19 -14.98 12.54
C ALA A 33 -11.71 -13.64 13.05
N MET A 34 -11.85 -12.64 12.19
CA MET A 34 -12.42 -11.34 12.54
C MET A 34 -13.92 -11.42 12.86
N ASN A 35 -14.65 -12.28 12.15
CA ASN A 35 -16.09 -12.46 12.34
C ASN A 35 -16.45 -13.10 13.69
N GLN A 36 -15.49 -13.75 14.37
CA GLN A 36 -15.69 -14.28 15.71
C GLN A 36 -15.77 -13.18 16.79
N PHE A 37 -15.26 -11.99 16.52
CA PHE A 37 -15.34 -10.89 17.49
C PHE A 37 -16.79 -10.44 17.70
N SER A 38 -17.19 -10.26 18.95
CA SER A 38 -18.35 -9.45 19.31
C SER A 38 -18.13 -8.00 18.90
N LEU A 39 -19.17 -7.19 18.88
CA LEU A 39 -19.08 -5.78 18.52
C LEU A 39 -18.10 -5.01 19.43
N THR A 40 -18.17 -5.25 20.74
CA THR A 40 -17.30 -4.62 21.75
C THR A 40 -15.84 -5.06 21.58
N GLU A 41 -15.59 -6.34 21.30
CA GLU A 41 -14.24 -6.83 21.00
C GLU A 41 -13.68 -6.23 19.71
N LEU A 42 -14.49 -6.11 18.66
CA LEU A 42 -14.10 -5.49 17.41
C LEU A 42 -13.79 -3.99 17.57
N ALA A 43 -14.62 -3.27 18.36
CA ALA A 43 -14.35 -1.87 18.73
C ALA A 43 -13.03 -1.70 19.45
N THR A 44 -12.76 -2.58 20.41
CA THR A 44 -11.48 -2.62 21.15
C THR A 44 -10.30 -2.96 20.22
N PHE A 45 -10.47 -3.96 19.36
CA PHE A 45 -9.46 -4.39 18.39
C PHE A 45 -9.05 -3.27 17.43
N TYR A 46 -9.99 -2.49 16.94
CA TYR A 46 -9.75 -1.35 16.07
C TYR A 46 -9.41 -0.04 16.79
N GLY A 47 -9.66 0.04 18.10
CA GLY A 47 -9.53 1.28 18.88
C GLY A 47 -10.50 2.38 18.40
N ILE A 48 -11.78 2.01 18.15
CA ILE A 48 -12.85 2.88 17.65
C ILE A 48 -14.13 2.71 18.48
N SER A 49 -15.13 3.58 18.24
CA SER A 49 -16.45 3.42 18.86
C SER A 49 -17.18 2.17 18.34
N GLU A 50 -18.13 1.65 19.11
CA GLU A 50 -18.99 0.52 18.68
C GLU A 50 -19.81 0.85 17.43
N GLU A 51 -20.27 2.08 17.29
CA GLU A 51 -20.96 2.55 16.08
C GLU A 51 -20.09 2.36 14.82
N ARG A 52 -18.80 2.73 14.89
CA ARG A 52 -17.85 2.50 13.79
C ARG A 52 -17.48 1.03 13.63
N ALA A 53 -17.41 0.29 14.73
CA ALA A 53 -17.15 -1.14 14.70
C ALA A 53 -18.29 -1.92 14.04
N LEU A 54 -19.54 -1.43 14.16
CA LEU A 54 -20.69 -2.01 13.47
C LEU A 54 -20.51 -1.96 11.95
N VAL A 55 -20.08 -0.82 11.41
CA VAL A 55 -19.78 -0.69 9.97
C VAL A 55 -18.73 -1.70 9.53
N GLU A 56 -17.65 -1.88 10.31
CA GLU A 56 -16.63 -2.87 9.98
C GLU A 56 -17.14 -4.31 10.11
N LYS A 57 -18.05 -4.58 11.06
CA LYS A 57 -18.71 -5.88 11.21
C LYS A 57 -19.56 -6.22 9.98
N GLU A 58 -20.39 -5.26 9.53
CA GLU A 58 -21.20 -5.39 8.32
C GLU A 58 -20.33 -5.63 7.06
N ARG A 59 -19.19 -4.94 6.94
CA ARG A 59 -18.23 -5.17 5.85
C ARG A 59 -17.65 -6.58 5.85
N ILE A 60 -17.28 -7.10 7.02
CA ILE A 60 -16.77 -8.47 7.19
C ILE A 60 -17.85 -9.48 6.78
N GLU A 61 -19.07 -9.30 7.25
CA GLU A 61 -20.21 -10.17 6.95
C GLU A 61 -20.58 -10.13 5.46
N ALA A 62 -20.61 -8.95 4.84
CA ALA A 62 -20.86 -8.79 3.41
C ALA A 62 -19.79 -9.48 2.55
N LEU A 63 -18.51 -9.39 2.95
CA LEU A 63 -17.41 -10.10 2.28
C LEU A 63 -17.57 -11.62 2.38
N LEU A 64 -17.88 -12.15 3.56
CA LEU A 64 -18.10 -13.58 3.77
C LEU A 64 -19.33 -14.09 3.01
N ALA A 65 -20.36 -13.27 2.87
CA ALA A 65 -21.57 -13.60 2.12
C ALA A 65 -21.41 -13.43 0.59
N GLY A 66 -20.30 -12.86 0.11
CA GLY A 66 -20.09 -12.55 -1.30
C GLY A 66 -21.00 -11.44 -1.84
N SER A 67 -21.54 -10.60 -0.98
CA SER A 67 -22.44 -9.48 -1.34
C SER A 67 -21.77 -8.11 -1.26
N ALA A 68 -20.49 -8.04 -0.89
CA ALA A 68 -19.74 -6.80 -0.79
C ALA A 68 -19.53 -6.16 -2.18
N LYS A 69 -19.74 -4.85 -2.27
CA LYS A 69 -19.31 -4.08 -3.44
C LYS A 69 -17.80 -4.03 -3.50
N THR A 70 -17.25 -4.11 -4.69
CA THR A 70 -15.81 -4.07 -4.94
C THR A 70 -15.42 -2.90 -5.82
N TYR A 71 -14.24 -2.36 -5.59
CA TYR A 71 -13.68 -1.18 -6.22
C TYR A 71 -12.22 -1.46 -6.60
N PRO A 72 -11.66 -0.83 -7.65
CA PRO A 72 -10.23 -0.94 -7.92
C PRO A 72 -9.42 -0.48 -6.71
N ALA A 73 -8.43 -1.26 -6.28
CA ALA A 73 -7.66 -0.99 -5.06
C ALA A 73 -7.06 0.43 -5.03
N LEU A 74 -6.49 0.89 -6.16
CA LEU A 74 -5.92 2.23 -6.28
C LEU A 74 -6.97 3.34 -6.11
N GLU A 75 -8.21 3.11 -6.52
CA GLU A 75 -9.29 4.09 -6.44
C GLU A 75 -9.99 4.06 -5.06
N LEU A 76 -10.05 2.87 -4.43
CA LEU A 76 -10.68 2.69 -3.12
C LEU A 76 -9.87 3.31 -1.99
N PHE A 77 -8.55 3.05 -1.93
CA PHE A 77 -7.73 3.63 -0.87
C PHE A 77 -7.61 5.15 -1.02
N ASP A 78 -7.79 5.92 0.07
CA ASP A 78 -7.88 7.39 0.03
C ASP A 78 -7.07 8.10 1.13
N GLY A 79 -5.99 7.51 1.62
CA GLY A 79 -5.06 8.16 2.54
C GLY A 79 -4.21 9.24 1.86
N LEU A 80 -3.42 10.01 2.65
CA LEU A 80 -2.61 11.12 2.16
C LEU A 80 -1.69 10.78 0.98
N MET A 81 -1.16 9.56 0.92
CA MET A 81 -0.36 9.08 -0.20
C MET A 81 -1.22 8.98 -1.47
N TYR A 82 -2.37 8.32 -1.38
CA TYR A 82 -3.29 8.10 -2.50
C TYR A 82 -3.87 9.40 -3.07
N ARG A 83 -4.18 10.38 -2.20
CA ARG A 83 -4.62 11.73 -2.63
C ARG A 83 -3.53 12.52 -3.36
N SER A 84 -2.28 12.09 -3.26
CA SER A 84 -1.13 12.69 -3.94
C SER A 84 -0.71 11.89 -5.18
N ILE A 85 -1.44 10.83 -5.53
CA ILE A 85 -1.32 10.11 -6.80
C ILE A 85 -2.35 10.68 -7.78
N GLU A 86 -1.92 11.14 -8.94
CA GLU A 86 -2.84 11.42 -10.04
C GLU A 86 -3.42 10.11 -10.53
N ARG A 87 -4.72 9.88 -10.28
CA ARG A 87 -5.39 8.59 -10.53
C ARG A 87 -6.76 8.76 -11.18
N GLN A 88 -7.11 9.99 -11.59
CA GLN A 88 -8.32 10.32 -12.34
C GLN A 88 -7.91 10.79 -13.74
N ASP A 89 -8.78 10.57 -14.70
CA ASP A 89 -8.62 11.02 -16.11
C ASP A 89 -7.28 10.59 -16.74
N LEU A 90 -6.80 9.39 -16.35
CA LEU A 90 -5.57 8.81 -16.88
C LEU A 90 -5.73 8.35 -18.31
N SER A 91 -4.72 8.59 -19.14
CA SER A 91 -4.58 7.99 -20.47
C SER A 91 -4.44 6.47 -20.38
N GLU A 92 -4.69 5.78 -21.51
CA GLU A 92 -4.50 4.32 -21.57
C GLU A 92 -3.06 3.90 -21.23
N LYS A 93 -2.06 4.69 -21.63
CA LYS A 93 -0.65 4.43 -21.30
C LYS A 93 -0.37 4.51 -19.81
N GLU A 94 -0.89 5.54 -19.15
CA GLU A 94 -0.73 5.73 -17.71
C GLU A 94 -1.43 4.62 -16.91
N GLN A 95 -2.61 4.21 -17.35
CA GLN A 95 -3.33 3.07 -16.75
C GLN A 95 -2.54 1.78 -16.92
N THR A 96 -2.03 1.52 -18.13
CA THR A 96 -1.19 0.35 -18.42
C THR A 96 0.07 0.36 -17.55
N TYR A 97 0.76 1.51 -17.45
CA TYR A 97 1.93 1.64 -16.58
C TYR A 97 1.63 1.26 -15.13
N LEU A 98 0.55 1.79 -14.56
CA LEU A 98 0.15 1.48 -13.19
C LEU A 98 -0.24 0.00 -13.04
N GLN A 99 -0.94 -0.57 -14.00
CA GLN A 99 -1.32 -1.99 -13.99
C GLN A 99 -0.09 -2.92 -14.02
N GLU A 100 0.92 -2.55 -14.79
CA GLU A 100 2.13 -3.37 -14.98
C GLU A 100 3.15 -3.20 -13.85
N HIS A 101 3.25 -2.00 -13.28
CA HIS A 101 4.35 -1.66 -12.37
C HIS A 101 3.93 -1.48 -10.91
N LEU A 102 2.68 -1.06 -10.63
CA LEU A 102 2.25 -0.73 -9.26
C LEU A 102 1.62 -1.92 -8.56
N LEU A 103 2.18 -2.29 -7.41
CA LEU A 103 1.63 -3.27 -6.49
C LEU A 103 1.24 -2.62 -5.16
N ILE A 104 0.03 -2.91 -4.71
CA ILE A 104 -0.52 -2.44 -3.44
C ILE A 104 -0.47 -3.57 -2.43
N THR A 105 0.16 -3.32 -1.28
CA THR A 105 0.30 -4.31 -0.20
C THR A 105 -0.79 -4.12 0.85
N THR A 106 -1.48 -5.19 1.23
CA THR A 106 -2.61 -5.16 2.18
C THR A 106 -2.52 -6.29 3.20
N ALA A 107 -3.05 -6.08 4.39
CA ALA A 107 -3.09 -7.12 5.42
C ALA A 107 -4.27 -8.11 5.23
N LEU A 108 -5.27 -7.77 4.42
CA LEU A 108 -6.44 -8.63 4.15
C LEU A 108 -6.31 -9.43 2.86
N TYR A 109 -5.82 -8.81 1.78
CA TYR A 109 -5.78 -9.41 0.43
C TYR A 109 -4.38 -9.79 -0.04
N GLY A 110 -3.33 -9.49 0.75
CA GLY A 110 -1.94 -9.73 0.33
C GLY A 110 -1.41 -8.62 -0.58
N VAL A 111 -0.76 -8.98 -1.68
CA VAL A 111 -0.21 -8.07 -2.67
C VAL A 111 -1.09 -8.08 -3.92
N LEU A 112 -1.51 -6.90 -4.36
CA LEU A 112 -2.50 -6.70 -5.41
C LEU A 112 -1.97 -5.81 -6.52
N PRO A 113 -2.33 -6.05 -7.80
CA PRO A 113 -2.22 -5.05 -8.86
C PRO A 113 -3.08 -3.81 -8.55
N ALA A 114 -2.73 -2.67 -9.15
CA ALA A 114 -3.37 -1.38 -8.90
C ALA A 114 -4.90 -1.40 -9.05
N TYR A 115 -5.41 -2.09 -10.05
CA TYR A 115 -6.84 -2.10 -10.40
C TYR A 115 -7.58 -3.38 -9.99
N GLU A 116 -6.97 -4.22 -9.14
CA GLU A 116 -7.65 -5.39 -8.56
C GLU A 116 -8.88 -4.96 -7.79
N GLY A 117 -10.00 -5.68 -8.01
CA GLY A 117 -11.28 -5.41 -7.34
C GLY A 117 -11.27 -5.88 -5.89
N ILE A 118 -11.36 -4.95 -4.94
CA ILE A 118 -11.41 -5.24 -3.50
C ILE A 118 -12.58 -4.55 -2.82
N ALA A 119 -13.08 -5.13 -1.75
CA ALA A 119 -14.11 -4.51 -0.93
C ALA A 119 -13.50 -3.61 0.17
N PRO A 120 -14.26 -2.61 0.65
CA PRO A 120 -13.88 -1.78 1.78
C PRO A 120 -13.55 -2.64 3.01
N HIS A 121 -12.41 -2.36 3.64
CA HIS A 121 -11.97 -3.08 4.82
C HIS A 121 -10.99 -2.25 5.64
N ARG A 122 -10.83 -2.62 6.91
CA ARG A 122 -9.87 -2.01 7.81
C ARG A 122 -9.03 -3.10 8.48
N LEU A 123 -7.81 -3.28 8.02
CA LEU A 123 -6.84 -4.19 8.63
C LEU A 123 -5.42 -3.72 8.31
N ASP A 124 -4.54 -3.73 9.30
CA ASP A 124 -3.12 -3.47 9.15
C ASP A 124 -2.27 -4.49 9.93
N PHE A 125 -0.96 -4.50 9.72
CA PHE A 125 -0.05 -5.47 10.35
C PHE A 125 0.32 -5.13 11.79
N MET A 126 -0.11 -3.98 12.33
CA MET A 126 0.04 -3.64 13.75
C MET A 126 -1.07 -4.27 14.61
N MET A 127 -2.17 -4.69 13.99
CA MET A 127 -3.28 -5.34 14.65
C MET A 127 -2.92 -6.77 15.07
N LYS A 128 -3.26 -7.13 16.32
CA LYS A 128 -2.87 -8.41 16.93
C LYS A 128 -3.87 -9.53 16.57
N LEU A 129 -4.09 -9.75 15.27
CA LEU A 129 -4.90 -10.88 14.79
C LEU A 129 -4.00 -12.08 14.51
N LYS A 130 -4.45 -13.28 14.89
CA LYS A 130 -3.75 -14.55 14.65
C LYS A 130 -4.67 -15.58 14.00
N PRO A 131 -5.06 -15.39 12.72
CA PRO A 131 -5.86 -16.38 12.01
C PRO A 131 -5.10 -17.70 11.91
N ALA A 132 -5.78 -18.81 12.24
CA ALA A 132 -5.15 -20.13 12.32
C ALA A 132 -3.86 -20.18 13.16
N GLY A 133 -3.77 -19.35 14.23
CA GLY A 133 -2.64 -19.32 15.16
C GLY A 133 -1.40 -18.58 14.67
N LYS A 134 -1.37 -18.07 13.43
CA LYS A 134 -0.24 -17.34 12.83
C LYS A 134 -0.51 -15.82 12.83
N SER A 135 0.52 -15.00 13.07
CA SER A 135 0.37 -13.56 12.85
C SER A 135 0.16 -13.26 11.37
N LEU A 136 -0.50 -12.13 11.05
CA LEU A 136 -0.73 -11.71 9.67
C LEU A 136 0.57 -11.63 8.85
N LYS A 137 1.67 -11.15 9.45
CA LYS A 137 2.98 -11.11 8.77
C LYS A 137 3.50 -12.49 8.41
N VAL A 138 3.35 -13.47 9.29
CA VAL A 138 3.76 -14.86 9.02
C VAL A 138 2.85 -15.51 7.98
N LEU A 139 1.56 -15.21 8.02
CA LEU A 139 0.58 -15.75 7.09
C LEU A 139 0.84 -15.29 5.65
N TRP A 140 1.19 -14.01 5.46
CA TRP A 140 1.36 -13.40 4.14
C TRP A 140 2.79 -13.45 3.58
N LYS A 141 3.79 -13.81 4.39
CA LYS A 141 5.20 -13.71 4.00
C LYS A 141 5.53 -14.34 2.65
N GLU A 142 5.04 -15.54 2.41
CA GLU A 142 5.32 -16.29 1.17
C GLU A 142 4.71 -15.60 -0.06
N ASP A 143 3.43 -15.18 0.02
CA ASP A 143 2.76 -14.48 -1.09
C ASP A 143 3.40 -13.12 -1.39
N TYR A 144 3.85 -12.43 -0.35
CA TYR A 144 4.57 -11.17 -0.50
C TYR A 144 5.90 -11.38 -1.24
N ASP A 145 6.66 -12.41 -0.85
CA ASP A 145 7.92 -12.74 -1.51
C ASP A 145 7.69 -13.15 -2.97
N GLN A 146 6.72 -14.04 -3.22
CA GLN A 146 6.36 -14.51 -4.56
C GLN A 146 5.94 -13.38 -5.51
N ALA A 147 5.25 -12.36 -4.99
CA ALA A 147 4.80 -11.22 -5.80
C ALA A 147 5.96 -10.45 -6.46
N VAL A 148 7.19 -10.57 -5.93
CA VAL A 148 8.37 -9.82 -6.41
C VAL A 148 9.63 -10.66 -6.56
N GLU A 149 9.59 -11.96 -6.35
CA GLU A 149 10.78 -12.83 -6.35
C GLU A 149 11.54 -12.80 -7.70
N ASN A 150 10.80 -12.73 -8.81
CA ASN A 150 11.34 -12.70 -10.15
C ASN A 150 11.65 -11.28 -10.68
N GLU A 151 11.39 -10.25 -9.88
CA GLU A 151 11.64 -8.87 -10.28
C GLU A 151 13.11 -8.51 -10.06
N GLU A 152 13.79 -8.02 -11.09
CA GLU A 152 15.17 -7.54 -10.98
C GLU A 152 15.25 -6.27 -10.13
N GLN A 153 14.26 -5.40 -10.25
CA GLN A 153 14.22 -4.09 -9.62
C GLN A 153 12.94 -3.92 -8.79
N ILE A 154 13.10 -3.62 -7.52
CA ILE A 154 12.00 -3.43 -6.58
C ILE A 154 12.16 -2.07 -5.88
N LEU A 155 11.23 -1.14 -6.14
CA LEU A 155 11.16 0.14 -5.44
C LEU A 155 10.17 0.06 -4.29
N SER A 156 10.63 0.30 -3.07
CA SER A 156 9.77 0.32 -1.88
C SER A 156 9.42 1.74 -1.48
N LEU A 157 8.14 2.07 -1.59
CA LEU A 157 7.51 3.24 -0.97
C LEU A 157 6.68 2.84 0.26
N LEU A 158 6.96 1.67 0.82
CA LEU A 158 6.27 1.11 1.98
C LEU A 158 6.64 1.82 3.28
N SER A 159 5.81 1.64 4.30
CA SER A 159 6.23 1.86 5.68
C SER A 159 6.95 0.60 6.21
N SER A 160 7.75 0.75 7.27
CA SER A 160 8.46 -0.36 7.90
C SER A 160 7.53 -1.52 8.31
N GLU A 161 6.30 -1.21 8.66
CA GLU A 161 5.26 -2.16 9.03
C GLU A 161 4.99 -3.17 7.90
N PHE A 162 4.82 -2.69 6.67
CA PHE A 162 4.56 -3.50 5.48
C PHE A 162 5.84 -4.15 4.94
N GLU A 163 6.98 -3.45 4.95
CA GLU A 163 8.25 -4.06 4.53
C GLU A 163 8.63 -5.29 5.37
N GLN A 164 8.32 -5.27 6.67
CA GLN A 164 8.63 -6.39 7.57
C GLN A 164 7.85 -7.67 7.26
N VAL A 165 6.86 -7.64 6.38
CA VAL A 165 6.16 -8.85 5.90
C VAL A 165 7.04 -9.65 4.96
N PHE A 166 7.80 -8.97 4.10
CA PHE A 166 8.76 -9.61 3.20
C PHE A 166 9.92 -10.29 3.95
N SER A 167 10.46 -11.36 3.39
CA SER A 167 11.67 -11.98 3.89
C SER A 167 12.87 -11.04 3.87
N LYS A 168 13.89 -11.36 4.66
CA LYS A 168 15.13 -10.59 4.67
C LYS A 168 15.77 -10.54 3.26
N ALA A 169 15.78 -11.66 2.53
CA ALA A 169 16.34 -11.76 1.20
C ALA A 169 15.67 -10.78 0.20
N ILE A 170 14.34 -10.67 0.22
CA ILE A 170 13.61 -9.72 -0.64
C ILE A 170 13.89 -8.28 -0.19
N ARG A 171 13.86 -8.01 1.12
CA ARG A 171 14.11 -6.65 1.65
C ARG A 171 15.51 -6.11 1.32
N GLU A 172 16.51 -6.96 1.23
CA GLU A 172 17.87 -6.60 0.84
C GLU A 172 18.01 -6.24 -0.65
N ARG A 173 17.03 -6.64 -1.47
CA ARG A 173 16.96 -6.27 -2.90
C ARG A 173 16.24 -4.94 -3.13
N MET A 174 15.43 -4.48 -2.19
CA MET A 174 14.61 -3.27 -2.33
C MET A 174 15.46 -2.00 -2.29
N ILE A 175 15.19 -1.08 -3.20
CA ILE A 175 15.59 0.32 -3.07
C ILE A 175 14.49 1.07 -2.31
N ARG A 176 14.87 1.81 -1.28
CA ARG A 176 13.97 2.62 -0.44
C ARG A 176 14.15 4.09 -0.76
N ILE A 177 13.05 4.83 -0.76
CA ILE A 177 13.10 6.28 -0.93
C ILE A 177 12.82 6.97 0.39
N LYS A 178 13.72 7.90 0.75
CA LYS A 178 13.59 8.77 1.90
C LYS A 178 13.43 10.21 1.45
N PHE A 179 12.34 10.84 1.86
CA PHE A 179 12.06 12.24 1.57
C PHE A 179 12.41 13.12 2.76
N MET A 180 13.18 14.18 2.53
CA MET A 180 13.61 15.15 3.53
C MET A 180 13.36 16.56 3.05
N GLU A 181 13.01 17.48 3.96
CA GLU A 181 12.94 18.92 3.69
C GLU A 181 14.08 19.64 4.37
N ASN A 182 14.69 20.59 3.65
CA ASN A 182 15.63 21.54 4.22
C ASN A 182 14.86 22.70 4.86
N ARG A 183 14.96 22.82 6.17
CA ARG A 183 14.37 23.93 6.93
C ARG A 183 15.45 24.72 7.63
N GLY A 184 15.86 25.79 6.97
CA GLY A 184 16.90 26.68 7.49
C GLY A 184 18.24 25.98 7.70
N GLY A 185 18.65 25.14 6.76
CA GLY A 185 19.92 24.40 6.80
C GLY A 185 19.85 23.06 7.56
N THR A 186 18.67 22.68 8.06
CA THR A 186 18.49 21.40 8.77
C THR A 186 17.56 20.50 7.96
N LEU A 187 18.05 19.30 7.60
CA LEU A 187 17.27 18.28 6.93
C LEU A 187 16.37 17.53 7.92
N LYS A 188 15.06 17.51 7.65
CA LYS A 188 14.06 16.86 8.50
C LYS A 188 13.15 15.92 7.69
N VAL A 189 12.79 14.81 8.33
CA VAL A 189 11.77 13.87 7.82
C VAL A 189 10.46 14.14 8.55
N HIS A 190 9.38 14.34 7.80
CA HIS A 190 8.03 14.49 8.35
C HIS A 190 7.11 13.42 7.76
N SER A 191 6.38 12.70 8.61
CA SER A 191 5.55 11.57 8.17
C SER A 191 4.47 11.97 7.15
N THR A 192 3.80 13.12 7.35
CA THR A 192 2.79 13.66 6.43
C THR A 192 3.39 14.02 5.07
N ILE A 193 4.54 14.68 5.07
CA ILE A 193 5.26 15.09 3.86
C ILE A 193 5.76 13.86 3.12
N SER A 194 6.37 12.91 3.83
CA SER A 194 6.84 11.65 3.24
C SER A 194 5.70 10.86 2.58
N LYS A 195 4.50 10.84 3.18
CA LYS A 195 3.32 10.18 2.56
C LYS A 195 2.92 10.88 1.26
N LYS A 196 2.83 12.21 1.25
CA LYS A 196 2.50 12.98 0.05
C LYS A 196 3.57 12.82 -1.04
N ALA A 197 4.85 12.90 -0.67
CA ALA A 197 5.95 12.76 -1.60
C ALA A 197 6.03 11.35 -2.23
N ARG A 198 5.71 10.30 -1.47
CA ARG A 198 5.57 8.94 -2.03
C ARG A 198 4.47 8.85 -3.09
N GLY A 199 3.32 9.50 -2.86
CA GLY A 199 2.25 9.57 -3.86
C GLY A 199 2.68 10.36 -5.10
N ALA A 200 3.33 11.50 -4.92
CA ALA A 200 3.88 12.29 -6.02
C ALA A 200 4.97 11.52 -6.81
N MET A 201 5.76 10.68 -6.14
CA MET A 201 6.73 9.80 -6.82
C MET A 201 6.03 8.80 -7.75
N VAL A 202 4.93 8.18 -7.32
CA VAL A 202 4.14 7.30 -8.18
C VAL A 202 3.65 8.05 -9.42
N THR A 203 3.15 9.27 -9.25
CA THR A 203 2.70 10.12 -10.35
C THR A 203 3.85 10.46 -11.30
N ALA A 204 4.98 10.93 -10.78
CA ALA A 204 6.13 11.31 -11.60
C ALA A 204 6.65 10.12 -12.41
N MET A 205 6.77 8.95 -11.78
CA MET A 205 7.20 7.73 -12.46
C MET A 205 6.23 7.31 -13.58
N MET A 206 4.94 7.40 -13.33
CA MET A 206 3.89 7.10 -14.31
C MET A 206 3.94 8.06 -15.50
N LYS A 207 4.05 9.37 -15.25
CA LYS A 207 4.08 10.41 -16.29
C LYS A 207 5.31 10.30 -17.19
N GLU A 208 6.45 9.96 -16.63
CA GLU A 208 7.72 9.80 -17.36
C GLU A 208 7.97 8.35 -17.81
N GLU A 209 6.99 7.46 -17.63
CA GLU A 209 7.07 6.02 -18.00
C GLU A 209 8.38 5.35 -17.50
N ILE A 210 8.76 5.63 -16.26
CA ILE A 210 10.02 5.15 -15.66
C ILE A 210 10.00 3.63 -15.48
N THR A 211 10.87 2.91 -16.15
CA THR A 211 11.00 1.45 -16.07
C THR A 211 12.35 0.97 -15.49
N HIS A 212 13.28 1.88 -15.31
CA HIS A 212 14.58 1.60 -14.69
C HIS A 212 14.83 2.49 -13.47
N LEU A 213 15.33 1.91 -12.38
CA LEU A 213 15.55 2.66 -11.12
C LEU A 213 16.50 3.85 -11.29
N GLU A 214 17.54 3.72 -12.11
CA GLU A 214 18.52 4.80 -12.31
C GLU A 214 17.88 6.10 -12.84
N ASP A 215 16.81 5.98 -13.64
CA ASP A 215 16.12 7.14 -14.21
C ASP A 215 15.42 7.99 -13.13
N LEU A 216 15.12 7.38 -11.95
CA LEU A 216 14.56 8.10 -10.80
C LEU A 216 15.46 9.26 -10.33
N LYS A 217 16.78 9.13 -10.51
CA LYS A 217 17.75 10.12 -10.05
C LYS A 217 17.60 11.47 -10.77
N SER A 218 16.99 11.48 -11.94
CA SER A 218 16.73 12.69 -12.74
C SER A 218 15.35 13.31 -12.48
N LEU A 219 14.45 12.62 -11.74
CA LEU A 219 13.09 13.10 -11.51
C LEU A 219 13.04 14.26 -10.52
N ASP A 220 12.23 15.27 -10.84
CA ASP A 220 11.64 16.16 -9.84
C ASP A 220 10.33 15.57 -9.32
N VAL A 221 10.27 15.36 -8.02
CA VAL A 221 9.10 14.79 -7.35
C VAL A 221 8.44 15.84 -6.49
N ALA A 222 7.61 16.69 -7.07
CA ALA A 222 6.92 17.81 -6.38
C ALA A 222 7.91 18.73 -5.63
N GLY A 223 9.04 19.05 -6.26
CA GLY A 223 10.13 19.85 -5.74
C GLY A 223 11.12 19.10 -4.87
N PHE A 224 11.03 17.76 -4.79
CA PHE A 224 12.07 16.92 -4.22
C PHE A 224 13.00 16.42 -5.33
N SER A 225 14.31 16.62 -5.16
CA SER A 225 15.34 16.14 -6.09
C SER A 225 16.28 15.14 -5.41
N TYR A 226 16.80 14.20 -6.17
CA TYR A 226 17.75 13.21 -5.69
C TYR A 226 19.04 13.85 -5.17
N ARG A 227 19.56 13.32 -4.05
CA ARG A 227 20.81 13.78 -3.42
C ARG A 227 21.76 12.59 -3.27
N GLU A 228 22.72 12.52 -4.16
CA GLU A 228 23.74 11.45 -4.18
C GLU A 228 24.58 11.44 -2.89
N ASP A 229 24.97 12.62 -2.43
CA ASP A 229 25.80 12.80 -1.22
C ASP A 229 25.12 12.35 0.08
N LEU A 230 23.79 12.18 0.09
CA LEU A 230 22.99 11.72 1.23
C LEU A 230 22.48 10.29 1.05
N SER A 231 22.61 9.74 -0.15
CA SER A 231 22.07 8.43 -0.51
C SER A 231 23.04 7.31 -0.20
N GLN A 232 22.49 6.11 -0.03
CA GLN A 232 23.23 4.86 0.15
C GLN A 232 22.77 3.86 -0.90
N GLU A 233 23.49 2.74 -1.04
CA GLU A 233 23.21 1.70 -2.05
C GLU A 233 21.73 1.27 -2.08
N LYS A 234 21.08 1.14 -0.93
CA LYS A 234 19.68 0.67 -0.78
C LYS A 234 18.72 1.70 -0.19
N GLU A 235 19.16 2.93 0.07
CA GLU A 235 18.34 4.05 0.53
C GLU A 235 18.70 5.32 -0.24
N TRP A 236 17.80 5.74 -1.11
CA TRP A 236 17.97 6.95 -1.91
C TRP A 236 17.23 8.12 -1.29
N VAL A 237 17.93 9.22 -1.14
CA VAL A 237 17.42 10.42 -0.47
C VAL A 237 17.01 11.46 -1.52
N PHE A 238 15.77 11.93 -1.38
CA PHE A 238 15.24 13.06 -2.13
C PHE A 238 14.99 14.22 -1.18
N VAL A 239 15.48 15.42 -1.55
CA VAL A 239 15.42 16.62 -0.72
C VAL A 239 14.65 17.72 -1.42
N LYS A 240 13.79 18.38 -0.65
CA LYS A 240 13.15 19.64 -1.03
C LYS A 240 13.84 20.78 -0.29
N GLU A 241 14.39 21.73 -1.05
CA GLU A 241 15.05 22.93 -0.53
C GLU A 241 14.04 24.01 -0.05
#